data_188b55044ccaec63ae7a779bdc0a5e53
#
_entry.id   188b55044ccaec63ae7a779bdc0a5e53
#
_cell.length_a   1.000
_cell.length_b   1.000
_cell.length_c   1.000
_cell.angle_alpha   90.00
_cell.angle_beta   90.00
_cell.angle_gamma   90.00
#
_symmetry.space_group_name_H-M   'P 1'
#
loop_
_entity.id
_entity.type
_entity.pdbx_description
1 polymer ?
#
loop_
_entity_poly.entity_id
_entity_poly.type
_entity_poly.pdbx_seq_one_letter_code
_entity_poly.pdbx_strand_id
1 'polypeptide(L)'
;GSEMCIRDSVVIVGTGAAGLYAALNFPESVNILLVSKRELQLSNSSLAQGGVACVLDTVHDSYKLHITDTLIAGKYKNTLSAVEKLVTEGPSDVLKIKDLGVDFDLNEDGTMCKTLEAGHSRNRIVHHKDSTGKAIVDGLIAKVTQLKNVTVCDNALVYSIDKVLNGF
;
A
#
# COMPACT_ATOMS: atom_id res chain seq x y z
N GLY A 1 19.65 29.54 -6.20
CA GLY A 1 19.49 28.13 -5.97
C GLY A 1 19.86 27.82 -4.54
N SER A 2 18.89 27.52 -3.67
CA SER A 2 19.18 26.98 -2.34
C SER A 2 19.51 25.49 -2.54
N GLU A 3 20.77 25.13 -2.36
CA GLU A 3 21.14 23.73 -2.13
C GLU A 3 20.47 23.31 -0.83
N MET A 4 19.42 22.53 -0.95
CA MET A 4 18.82 21.85 0.19
C MET A 4 19.79 20.74 0.58
N CYS A 5 20.68 21.00 1.54
CA CYS A 5 21.52 19.99 2.17
C CYS A 5 20.60 19.03 2.92
N ILE A 6 20.16 17.98 2.26
CA ILE A 6 19.31 16.94 2.83
C ILE A 6 20.24 15.91 3.49
N ARG A 7 20.75 16.23 4.68
CA ARG A 7 21.26 15.21 5.60
C ARG A 7 20.03 14.58 6.26
N ASP A 8 19.95 13.25 6.26
CA ASP A 8 18.87 12.45 6.88
C ASP A 8 17.49 12.54 6.19
N SER A 9 17.49 12.50 4.87
CA SER A 9 16.26 12.52 4.08
C SER A 9 16.09 11.26 3.26
N VAL A 10 14.83 10.90 3.03
CA VAL A 10 14.43 9.77 2.19
C VAL A 10 13.73 10.30 0.95
N VAL A 11 14.09 9.79 -0.21
CA VAL A 11 13.34 10.02 -1.44
C VAL A 11 12.50 8.78 -1.74
N ILE A 12 11.18 8.96 -1.84
CA ILE A 12 10.25 7.92 -2.24
C ILE A 12 9.79 8.23 -3.66
N VAL A 13 10.08 7.32 -4.59
CA VAL A 13 9.69 7.45 -5.99
C VAL A 13 8.43 6.65 -6.26
N GLY A 14 7.34 7.36 -6.52
CA GLY A 14 6.02 6.79 -6.80
C GLY A 14 5.00 7.04 -5.69
N THR A 15 3.80 7.45 -6.09
CA THR A 15 2.66 7.79 -5.23
C THR A 15 1.52 6.78 -5.33
N GLY A 16 1.84 5.53 -5.62
CA GLY A 16 0.93 4.41 -5.43
C GLY A 16 0.80 4.04 -3.95
N ALA A 17 -0.03 3.05 -3.64
CA ALA A 17 -0.29 2.60 -2.27
C ALA A 17 1.01 2.33 -1.48
N ALA A 18 2.00 1.68 -2.09
CA ALA A 18 3.27 1.35 -1.44
C ALA A 18 4.08 2.59 -1.04
N GLY A 19 4.22 3.57 -1.94
CA GLY A 19 4.99 4.80 -1.66
C GLY A 19 4.31 5.68 -0.62
N LEU A 20 2.99 5.84 -0.72
CA LEU A 20 2.20 6.58 0.25
C LEU A 20 2.24 5.92 1.64
N TYR A 21 2.06 4.60 1.69
CA TYR A 21 2.10 3.87 2.95
C TYR A 21 3.50 3.88 3.57
N ALA A 22 4.55 3.77 2.75
CA ALA A 22 5.93 3.92 3.24
C ALA A 22 6.15 5.30 3.89
N ALA A 23 5.69 6.39 3.25
CA ALA A 23 5.82 7.73 3.80
C ALA A 23 5.18 7.88 5.18
N LEU A 24 4.04 7.22 5.42
CA LEU A 24 3.32 7.23 6.70
C LEU A 24 4.02 6.42 7.82
N ASN A 25 4.95 5.54 7.47
CA ASN A 25 5.65 4.67 8.42
C ASN A 25 7.05 5.16 8.80
N PHE A 26 7.52 6.29 8.23
CA PHE A 26 8.75 6.94 8.69
C PHE A 26 8.48 7.81 9.93
N PRO A 27 9.44 7.92 10.86
CA PRO A 27 9.34 8.84 11.97
C PRO A 27 9.34 10.31 11.49
N GLU A 28 8.66 11.19 12.21
CA GLU A 28 8.54 12.62 11.87
C GLU A 28 9.89 13.35 11.78
N SER A 29 10.95 12.80 12.39
CA SER A 29 12.32 13.33 12.32
C SER A 29 12.99 13.12 10.97
N VAL A 30 12.44 12.26 10.11
CA VAL A 30 12.97 11.97 8.77
C VAL A 30 12.24 12.84 7.75
N ASN A 31 12.96 13.71 7.05
CA ASN A 31 12.38 14.45 5.94
C ASN A 31 12.21 13.54 4.73
N ILE A 32 11.07 13.62 4.09
CA ILE A 32 10.70 12.78 2.95
C ILE A 32 10.41 13.65 1.75
N LEU A 33 11.05 13.34 0.63
CA LEU A 33 10.67 13.84 -0.69
C LEU A 33 9.90 12.74 -1.42
N LEU A 34 8.61 12.95 -1.60
CA LEU A 34 7.73 12.03 -2.32
C LEU A 34 7.57 12.51 -3.77
N VAL A 35 8.11 11.75 -4.72
CA VAL A 35 8.16 12.13 -6.13
C VAL A 35 7.13 11.34 -6.94
N SER A 36 6.33 12.05 -7.74
CA SER A 36 5.36 11.45 -8.66
C SER A 36 5.58 11.90 -10.10
N LYS A 37 5.56 10.94 -11.03
CA LYS A 37 5.69 11.22 -12.47
C LYS A 37 4.52 12.04 -13.02
N ARG A 38 3.35 11.93 -12.43
CA ARG A 38 2.11 12.63 -12.77
C ARG A 38 1.51 13.25 -11.50
N GLU A 39 0.27 13.72 -11.62
CA GLU A 39 -0.47 14.20 -10.46
C GLU A 39 -0.50 13.14 -9.35
N LEU A 40 -0.49 13.59 -8.11
CA LEU A 40 -0.39 12.76 -6.91
C LEU A 40 -1.43 11.61 -6.87
N GLN A 41 -2.64 11.88 -7.36
CA GLN A 41 -3.76 10.93 -7.36
C GLN A 41 -3.67 9.88 -8.48
N LEU A 42 -2.86 10.11 -9.51
CA LEU A 42 -2.82 9.24 -10.68
C LEU A 42 -1.71 8.19 -10.55
N SER A 43 -2.09 7.00 -10.13
CA SER A 43 -1.21 5.84 -10.02
C SER A 43 -1.90 4.57 -10.49
N ASN A 44 -1.13 3.52 -10.80
CA ASN A 44 -1.74 2.23 -11.11
C ASN A 44 -2.54 1.68 -9.92
N SER A 45 -2.14 2.01 -8.68
CA SER A 45 -2.91 1.64 -7.50
C SER A 45 -4.28 2.29 -7.47
N SER A 46 -4.41 3.57 -7.86
CA SER A 46 -5.71 4.26 -7.90
C SER A 46 -6.65 3.75 -9.00
N LEU A 47 -6.10 3.09 -10.01
CA LEU A 47 -6.87 2.49 -11.11
C LEU A 47 -7.28 1.03 -10.82
N ALA A 48 -6.81 0.44 -9.74
CA ALA A 48 -7.14 -0.94 -9.37
C ALA A 48 -8.60 -1.06 -8.92
N GLN A 49 -9.35 -1.95 -9.55
CA GLN A 49 -10.79 -2.15 -9.29
C GLN A 49 -11.07 -3.28 -8.31
N GLY A 50 -10.20 -4.31 -8.28
CA GLY A 50 -10.33 -5.44 -7.36
C GLY A 50 -10.14 -5.05 -5.90
N GLY A 51 -10.33 -6.02 -5.01
CA GLY A 51 -10.15 -5.84 -3.58
C GLY A 51 -8.76 -6.22 -3.09
N VAL A 52 -8.61 -6.26 -1.78
CA VAL A 52 -7.38 -6.67 -1.08
C VAL A 52 -7.62 -7.98 -0.36
N ALA A 53 -6.81 -9.00 -0.68
CA ALA A 53 -6.90 -10.31 -0.05
C ALA A 53 -6.22 -10.29 1.34
N CYS A 54 -6.98 -10.55 2.41
CA CYS A 54 -6.41 -10.71 3.75
C CYS A 54 -7.27 -11.60 4.64
N VAL A 55 -6.62 -12.35 5.53
CA VAL A 55 -7.29 -13.25 6.49
C VAL A 55 -7.67 -12.45 7.73
N LEU A 56 -8.91 -11.98 7.78
CA LEU A 56 -9.48 -11.27 8.94
C LEU A 56 -10.37 -12.16 9.84
N ASP A 57 -10.72 -13.35 9.35
CA ASP A 57 -11.59 -14.30 10.02
C ASP A 57 -10.88 -15.66 10.12
N THR A 58 -10.29 -15.93 11.27
CA THR A 58 -9.53 -17.17 11.48
C THR A 58 -10.40 -18.38 11.84
N VAL A 59 -11.72 -18.20 11.96
CA VAL A 59 -12.69 -19.30 12.18
C VAL A 59 -12.99 -20.01 10.85
N HIS A 60 -13.21 -19.24 9.79
CA HIS A 60 -13.63 -19.77 8.48
C HIS A 60 -12.51 -19.73 7.44
N ASP A 61 -11.36 -19.12 7.75
CA ASP A 61 -10.17 -19.00 6.88
C ASP A 61 -8.87 -19.18 7.68
N SER A 62 -7.73 -19.29 6.99
CA SER A 62 -6.43 -19.37 7.64
C SER A 62 -5.31 -18.85 6.74
N TYR A 63 -4.21 -18.43 7.35
CA TYR A 63 -2.98 -18.05 6.62
C TYR A 63 -2.50 -19.20 5.72
N LYS A 64 -2.57 -20.45 6.22
CA LYS A 64 -2.17 -21.63 5.45
C LYS A 64 -2.98 -21.78 4.15
N LEU A 65 -4.31 -21.59 4.22
CA LEU A 65 -5.16 -21.65 3.03
C LEU A 65 -4.80 -20.52 2.06
N HIS A 66 -4.62 -19.29 2.56
CA HIS A 66 -4.27 -18.14 1.71
C HIS A 66 -2.89 -18.32 1.06
N ILE A 67 -1.88 -18.82 1.80
CA ILE A 67 -0.56 -19.15 1.25
C ILE A 67 -0.71 -20.20 0.14
N THR A 68 -1.47 -21.28 0.40
CA THR A 68 -1.69 -22.35 -0.57
C THR A 68 -2.33 -21.82 -1.85
N ASP A 69 -3.41 -21.05 -1.73
CA ASP A 69 -4.09 -20.43 -2.89
C ASP A 69 -3.14 -19.55 -3.70
N THR A 70 -2.31 -18.74 -3.02
CA THR A 70 -1.32 -17.86 -3.65
C THR A 70 -0.25 -18.63 -4.39
N LEU A 71 0.25 -19.73 -3.81
CA LEU A 71 1.25 -20.60 -4.46
C LEU A 71 0.68 -21.30 -5.68
N ILE A 72 -0.57 -21.79 -5.61
CA ILE A 72 -1.26 -22.42 -6.74
C ILE A 72 -1.46 -21.41 -7.86
N ALA A 73 -2.00 -20.22 -7.56
CA ALA A 73 -2.19 -19.16 -8.54
C ALA A 73 -0.89 -18.74 -9.23
N GLY A 74 0.20 -18.67 -8.47
CA GLY A 74 1.55 -18.39 -8.98
C GLY A 74 2.25 -19.59 -9.63
N LYS A 75 1.56 -20.74 -9.78
CA LYS A 75 2.13 -21.99 -10.32
C LYS A 75 3.43 -22.40 -9.62
N TYR A 76 3.49 -22.16 -8.31
CA TYR A 76 4.65 -22.43 -7.45
C TYR A 76 5.96 -21.75 -7.90
N LYS A 77 5.85 -20.64 -8.65
CA LYS A 77 7.00 -19.80 -9.03
C LYS A 77 7.26 -18.67 -8.02
N ASN A 78 6.43 -18.57 -7.02
CA ASN A 78 6.55 -17.57 -5.94
C ASN A 78 7.75 -17.88 -5.05
N THR A 79 8.34 -16.83 -4.46
CA THR A 79 9.26 -16.99 -3.33
C THR A 79 8.42 -17.23 -2.07
N LEU A 80 8.50 -18.44 -1.50
CA LEU A 80 7.65 -18.86 -0.37
C LEU A 80 7.73 -17.89 0.81
N SER A 81 8.93 -17.50 1.23
CA SER A 81 9.12 -16.59 2.36
C SER A 81 8.47 -15.21 2.14
N ALA A 82 8.42 -14.73 0.88
CA ALA A 82 7.74 -13.50 0.54
C ALA A 82 6.20 -13.66 0.62
N VAL A 83 5.67 -14.81 0.18
CA VAL A 83 4.24 -15.11 0.31
C VAL A 83 3.83 -15.24 1.78
N GLU A 84 4.62 -15.95 2.58
CA GLU A 84 4.37 -16.09 4.02
C GLU A 84 4.33 -14.73 4.71
N LYS A 85 5.33 -13.89 4.46
CA LYS A 85 5.38 -12.53 5.01
C LYS A 85 4.16 -11.71 4.60
N LEU A 86 3.84 -11.66 3.30
CA LEU A 86 2.69 -10.91 2.79
C LEU A 86 1.38 -11.35 3.45
N VAL A 87 1.15 -12.66 3.54
CA VAL A 87 -0.10 -13.21 4.06
C VAL A 87 -0.24 -13.04 5.56
N THR A 88 0.85 -13.15 6.31
CA THR A 88 0.82 -13.05 7.79
C THR A 88 0.82 -11.62 8.29
N GLU A 89 1.50 -10.70 7.61
CA GLU A 89 1.57 -9.27 8.00
C GLU A 89 0.43 -8.44 7.40
N GLY A 90 -0.06 -8.80 6.22
CA GLY A 90 -1.08 -8.06 5.47
C GLY A 90 -2.34 -7.70 6.25
N PRO A 91 -2.94 -8.59 7.06
CA PRO A 91 -4.13 -8.26 7.83
C PRO A 91 -3.95 -7.08 8.78
N SER A 92 -2.80 -6.98 9.44
CA SER A 92 -2.51 -5.85 10.32
C SER A 92 -2.38 -4.53 9.55
N ASP A 93 -1.81 -4.57 8.35
CA ASP A 93 -1.67 -3.39 7.50
C ASP A 93 -3.01 -2.94 6.91
N VAL A 94 -3.88 -3.89 6.53
CA VAL A 94 -5.25 -3.59 6.08
C VAL A 94 -6.06 -2.92 7.20
N LEU A 95 -5.95 -3.39 8.44
CA LEU A 95 -6.58 -2.75 9.59
C LEU A 95 -6.04 -1.34 9.81
N LYS A 96 -4.72 -1.15 9.74
CA LYS A 96 -4.09 0.18 9.84
C LYS A 96 -4.62 1.17 8.80
N ILE A 97 -4.71 0.78 7.52
CA ILE A 97 -5.22 1.70 6.49
C ILE A 97 -6.70 2.01 6.67
N LYS A 98 -7.51 1.07 7.20
CA LYS A 98 -8.87 1.34 7.63
C LYS A 98 -8.90 2.40 8.74
N ASP A 99 -8.07 2.25 9.78
CA ASP A 99 -7.96 3.20 10.90
C ASP A 99 -7.45 4.59 10.44
N LEU A 100 -6.65 4.62 9.37
CA LEU A 100 -6.25 5.86 8.71
C LEU A 100 -7.38 6.52 7.91
N GLY A 101 -8.55 5.89 7.82
CA GLY A 101 -9.75 6.44 7.19
C GLY A 101 -9.97 5.99 5.75
N VAL A 102 -9.32 4.89 5.32
CA VAL A 102 -9.69 4.23 4.07
C VAL A 102 -11.07 3.59 4.21
N ASP A 103 -11.97 3.97 3.32
CA ASP A 103 -13.37 3.55 3.33
C ASP A 103 -13.52 2.18 2.66
N PHE A 104 -13.67 1.14 3.48
CA PHE A 104 -14.05 -0.21 3.03
C PHE A 104 -15.53 -0.44 3.22
N ASP A 105 -16.14 -1.25 2.37
CA ASP A 105 -17.54 -1.66 2.54
C ASP A 105 -17.69 -2.49 3.82
N LEU A 106 -18.73 -2.16 4.60
CA LEU A 106 -18.98 -2.78 5.89
C LEU A 106 -20.31 -3.56 5.87
N ASN A 107 -20.35 -4.65 6.63
CA ASN A 107 -21.56 -5.35 6.99
C ASN A 107 -22.37 -4.56 8.03
N GLU A 108 -23.60 -4.97 8.29
CA GLU A 108 -24.49 -4.35 9.29
C GLU A 108 -23.90 -4.35 10.70
N ASP A 109 -23.03 -5.32 11.02
CA ASP A 109 -22.32 -5.44 12.30
C ASP A 109 -21.03 -4.60 12.39
N GLY A 110 -20.70 -3.83 11.33
CA GLY A 110 -19.50 -2.99 11.26
C GLY A 110 -18.22 -3.73 10.87
N THR A 111 -18.26 -5.02 10.62
CA THR A 111 -17.13 -5.77 10.07
C THR A 111 -16.97 -5.48 8.58
N MET A 112 -15.74 -5.60 8.04
CA MET A 112 -15.49 -5.41 6.61
C MET A 112 -16.17 -6.51 5.79
N CYS A 113 -16.89 -6.11 4.73
CA CYS A 113 -17.43 -7.03 3.74
C CYS A 113 -16.30 -7.80 3.07
N LYS A 114 -16.50 -9.09 2.84
CA LYS A 114 -15.54 -9.97 2.18
C LYS A 114 -16.21 -10.73 1.05
N THR A 115 -15.56 -10.72 -0.11
CA THR A 115 -16.00 -11.47 -1.29
C THR A 115 -15.04 -12.59 -1.63
N LEU A 116 -15.49 -13.50 -2.48
CA LEU A 116 -14.68 -14.53 -3.11
C LEU A 116 -14.33 -14.09 -4.52
N GLU A 117 -13.04 -14.06 -4.81
CA GLU A 117 -12.53 -13.83 -6.17
C GLU A 117 -11.73 -15.02 -6.68
N ALA A 118 -11.48 -15.03 -8.00
CA ALA A 118 -10.72 -16.09 -8.66
C ALA A 118 -9.35 -16.31 -8.02
N GLY A 119 -8.97 -17.57 -7.86
CA GLY A 119 -7.70 -17.96 -7.22
C GLY A 119 -7.76 -18.07 -5.70
N HIS A 120 -8.89 -17.74 -5.07
CA HIS A 120 -9.10 -17.87 -3.64
C HIS A 120 -10.11 -18.95 -3.30
N SER A 121 -9.85 -19.72 -2.23
CA SER A 121 -10.75 -20.77 -1.72
C SER A 121 -11.69 -20.29 -0.61
N ARG A 122 -11.56 -19.05 -0.16
CA ARG A 122 -12.34 -18.43 0.92
C ARG A 122 -12.66 -16.98 0.64
N ASN A 123 -13.76 -16.49 1.24
CA ASN A 123 -14.13 -15.07 1.21
C ASN A 123 -13.16 -14.26 2.07
N ARG A 124 -12.16 -13.67 1.45
CA ARG A 124 -11.12 -12.88 2.13
C ARG A 124 -10.78 -11.56 1.44
N ILE A 125 -11.52 -11.21 0.40
CA ILE A 125 -11.26 -10.01 -0.38
C ILE A 125 -12.07 -8.86 0.21
N VAL A 126 -11.42 -7.93 0.89
CA VAL A 126 -12.04 -6.68 1.34
C VAL A 126 -12.00 -5.66 0.20
N HIS A 127 -13.03 -4.84 0.09
CA HIS A 127 -13.21 -3.95 -1.06
C HIS A 127 -13.95 -2.67 -0.68
N HIS A 128 -13.89 -1.69 -1.58
CA HIS A 128 -14.78 -0.53 -1.62
C HIS A 128 -15.45 -0.50 -2.99
N LYS A 129 -16.66 -1.02 -3.09
CA LYS A 129 -17.41 -1.16 -4.36
C LYS A 129 -16.52 -1.79 -5.44
N ASP A 130 -16.37 -1.13 -6.59
CA ASP A 130 -15.50 -1.49 -7.71
C ASP A 130 -14.28 -0.57 -7.86
N SER A 131 -13.94 0.18 -6.80
CA SER A 131 -12.90 1.23 -6.82
C SER A 131 -11.99 1.20 -5.58
N THR A 132 -11.67 0.01 -5.10
CA THR A 132 -10.88 -0.20 -3.87
C THR A 132 -9.52 0.49 -3.92
N GLY A 133 -8.83 0.40 -5.05
CA GLY A 133 -7.53 1.06 -5.21
C GLY A 133 -7.62 2.57 -5.07
N LYS A 134 -8.68 3.17 -5.63
CA LYS A 134 -8.91 4.61 -5.50
C LYS A 134 -9.18 5.00 -4.04
N ALA A 135 -10.04 4.26 -3.34
CA ALA A 135 -10.34 4.52 -1.94
C ALA A 135 -9.09 4.45 -1.06
N ILE A 136 -8.22 3.45 -1.29
CA ILE A 136 -6.94 3.32 -0.59
C ILE A 136 -6.03 4.51 -0.87
N VAL A 137 -5.81 4.84 -2.14
CA VAL A 137 -4.91 5.95 -2.53
C VAL A 137 -5.40 7.28 -1.99
N ASP A 138 -6.69 7.59 -2.14
CA ASP A 138 -7.28 8.82 -1.65
C ASP A 138 -7.15 8.96 -0.12
N GLY A 139 -7.45 7.89 0.62
CA GLY A 139 -7.30 7.85 2.08
C GLY A 139 -5.84 8.06 2.53
N LEU A 140 -4.89 7.40 1.87
CA LEU A 140 -3.47 7.56 2.18
C LEU A 140 -2.95 8.96 1.80
N ILE A 141 -3.36 9.53 0.66
CA ILE A 141 -3.02 10.92 0.27
C ILE A 141 -3.50 11.91 1.31
N ALA A 142 -4.76 11.77 1.76
CA ALA A 142 -5.33 12.64 2.77
C ALA A 142 -4.51 12.66 4.07
N LYS A 143 -3.83 11.57 4.42
CA LYS A 143 -2.94 11.49 5.59
C LYS A 143 -1.54 12.01 5.30
N VAL A 144 -0.94 11.58 4.19
CA VAL A 144 0.44 11.99 3.80
C VAL A 144 0.55 13.51 3.66
N THR A 145 -0.47 14.15 3.07
CA THR A 145 -0.47 15.61 2.87
C THR A 145 -0.58 16.42 4.16
N GLN A 146 -0.93 15.80 5.28
CA GLN A 146 -0.95 16.43 6.61
C GLN A 146 0.41 16.36 7.32
N LEU A 147 1.34 15.53 6.83
CA LEU A 147 2.65 15.35 7.45
C LEU A 147 3.57 16.54 7.13
N LYS A 148 4.13 17.16 8.17
CA LYS A 148 5.02 18.32 8.03
C LYS A 148 6.40 17.98 7.48
N ASN A 149 6.82 16.72 7.63
CA ASN A 149 8.10 16.20 7.18
C ASN A 149 8.05 15.61 5.76
N VAL A 150 6.90 15.66 5.08
CA VAL A 150 6.75 15.18 3.70
C VAL A 150 6.60 16.36 2.74
N THR A 151 7.49 16.41 1.76
CA THR A 151 7.39 17.31 0.60
C THR A 151 6.97 16.51 -0.61
N VAL A 152 5.89 16.91 -1.28
CA VAL A 152 5.42 16.28 -2.51
C VAL A 152 5.98 17.03 -3.73
N CYS A 153 6.55 16.28 -4.67
CA CYS A 153 7.00 16.77 -5.96
C CYS A 153 6.32 15.95 -7.05
N ASP A 154 5.20 16.44 -7.56
CA ASP A 154 4.47 15.81 -8.65
C ASP A 154 4.93 16.31 -10.03
N ASN A 155 4.43 15.65 -11.10
CA ASN A 155 4.84 15.92 -12.48
C ASN A 155 6.37 15.91 -12.70
N ALA A 156 7.09 15.09 -11.90
CA ALA A 156 8.53 14.96 -11.91
C ALA A 156 8.97 13.53 -12.25
N LEU A 157 9.77 13.39 -13.30
CA LEU A 157 10.30 12.11 -13.74
C LEU A 157 11.71 11.89 -13.16
N VAL A 158 11.84 10.86 -12.32
CA VAL A 158 13.17 10.36 -11.95
C VAL A 158 13.70 9.49 -13.10
N TYR A 159 14.80 9.89 -13.72
CA TYR A 159 15.38 9.22 -14.87
C TYR A 159 16.73 8.55 -14.60
N SER A 160 17.42 8.97 -13.55
CA SER A 160 18.67 8.33 -13.10
C SER A 160 18.85 8.45 -11.58
N ILE A 161 19.62 7.55 -11.01
CA ILE A 161 20.07 7.60 -9.61
C ILE A 161 21.57 7.38 -9.65
N ASP A 162 22.33 8.40 -9.27
CA ASP A 162 23.78 8.37 -9.32
C ASP A 162 24.35 8.39 -7.90
N LYS A 163 25.23 7.44 -7.60
CA LYS A 163 25.90 7.39 -6.31
C LYS A 163 26.96 8.48 -6.21
N VAL A 164 26.89 9.30 -5.17
CA VAL A 164 27.88 10.31 -4.85
C VAL A 164 28.61 9.97 -3.54
N LEU A 165 29.70 10.70 -3.22
CA LEU A 165 30.58 10.38 -2.08
C LEU A 165 29.88 10.31 -0.72
N ASN A 166 28.74 10.98 -0.54
CA ASN A 166 27.98 11.03 0.71
C ASN A 166 26.49 10.67 0.55
N GLY A 167 26.13 9.88 -0.47
CA GLY A 167 24.73 9.48 -0.67
C GLY A 167 24.39 9.16 -2.13
N PHE A 168 23.16 9.44 -2.51
CA PHE A 168 22.60 9.32 -3.86
C PHE A 168 22.12 10.68 -4.36
#